data_002a495f5e407f81366e76faf8fc9a03
#
_entry.id   002a495f5e407f81366e76faf8fc9a03
#
_cell.length_a   1.000
_cell.length_b   1.000
_cell.length_c   1.000
_cell.angle_alpha   90.00
_cell.angle_beta   90.00
_cell.angle_gamma   90.00
#
_symmetry.space_group_name_H-M   'P 1'
#
loop_
_entity.id
_entity.type
_entity.pdbx_description
1 polymer ?
#
loop_
_entity_poly.entity_id
_entity_poly.type
_entity_poly.pdbx_seq_one_letter_code
_entity_poly.pdbx_strand_id
1 'polypeptide(L)'
;MCAGCGATIAVRNVLRGLHEEDEAVITCATGCLEVSSFMYPYTAWKDSFIHNAFENAGATCSGVEAAYRALKKKGKVKNTHKFITFGGDGGTYD
;
A
#
# COMPACT_ATOMS: atom_id res chain seq x y z
N MET A 1 16.97 -4.81 1.74
CA MET A 1 16.56 -4.98 3.14
C MET A 1 17.54 -5.85 3.88
N CYS A 2 17.60 -5.75 5.19
CA CYS A 2 18.54 -6.55 5.98
C CYS A 2 18.13 -8.01 6.01
N ALA A 3 19.11 -8.91 6.21
CA ALA A 3 18.82 -10.32 6.42
C ALA A 3 17.97 -10.50 7.68
N GLY A 4 16.89 -11.25 7.58
CA GLY A 4 15.97 -11.45 8.68
C GLY A 4 15.07 -10.25 9.02
N CYS A 5 14.97 -9.28 8.11
CA CYS A 5 14.15 -8.09 8.34
C CYS A 5 12.67 -8.47 8.49
N GLY A 6 12.07 -8.06 9.60
CA GLY A 6 10.66 -8.34 9.90
C GLY A 6 9.69 -7.67 8.93
N ALA A 7 10.08 -6.59 8.28
CA ALA A 7 9.21 -5.88 7.36
C ALA A 7 8.81 -6.76 6.17
N THR A 8 9.73 -7.52 5.61
CA THR A 8 9.42 -8.43 4.49
C THR A 8 8.44 -9.51 4.90
N ILE A 9 8.60 -10.05 6.09
CA ILE A 9 7.69 -11.09 6.62
C ILE A 9 6.30 -10.49 6.87
N ALA A 10 6.26 -9.31 7.47
CA ALA A 10 5.00 -8.64 7.78
C ALA A 10 4.19 -8.33 6.50
N VAL A 11 4.84 -7.76 5.50
CA VAL A 11 4.18 -7.44 4.21
C VAL A 11 3.60 -8.68 3.56
N ARG A 12 4.37 -9.77 3.51
CA ARG A 12 3.91 -11.01 2.90
C ARG A 12 2.71 -11.58 3.65
N ASN A 13 2.72 -11.51 4.97
CA ASN A 13 1.60 -12.00 5.78
C ASN A 13 0.34 -11.15 5.58
N VAL A 14 0.50 -9.84 5.51
CA VAL A 14 -0.63 -8.93 5.25
C VAL A 14 -1.26 -9.24 3.90
N LEU A 15 -0.44 -9.36 2.85
CA LEU A 15 -0.95 -9.65 1.51
C LEU A 15 -1.60 -11.03 1.40
N ARG A 16 -1.11 -12.00 2.15
CA ARG A 16 -1.72 -13.34 2.20
C ARG A 16 -3.09 -13.34 2.88
N GLY A 17 -3.39 -12.33 3.67
CA GLY A 17 -4.70 -12.18 4.31
C GLY A 17 -5.80 -11.73 3.36
N LEU A 18 -5.46 -11.34 2.14
CA LEU A 18 -6.44 -10.91 1.16
C LEU A 18 -7.14 -12.12 0.53
N HIS A 19 -8.44 -11.98 0.27
CA HIS A 19 -9.19 -12.97 -0.49
C HIS A 19 -8.90 -12.80 -2.00
N GLU A 20 -9.18 -13.85 -2.78
CA GLU A 20 -8.93 -13.80 -4.24
C GLU A 20 -9.68 -12.68 -4.93
N GLU A 21 -10.87 -12.37 -4.48
CA GLU A 21 -11.70 -11.31 -5.05
C GLU A 21 -11.31 -9.91 -4.60
N ASP A 22 -10.45 -9.78 -3.61
CA ASP A 22 -10.00 -8.48 -3.11
C ASP A 22 -8.88 -7.95 -4.00
N GLU A 23 -9.00 -6.68 -4.36
CA GLU A 23 -7.94 -5.95 -5.05
C GLU A 23 -7.31 -4.99 -4.06
N ALA A 24 -6.00 -5.10 -3.89
CA ALA A 24 -5.28 -4.22 -2.97
C ALA A 24 -4.89 -2.92 -3.65
N VAL A 25 -5.05 -1.83 -2.92
CA VAL A 25 -4.50 -0.53 -3.28
C VAL A 25 -3.54 -0.16 -2.17
N ILE A 26 -2.28 -0.03 -2.52
CA ILE A 26 -1.21 0.09 -1.54
C ILE A 26 -0.59 1.47 -1.63
N THR A 27 -0.50 2.15 -0.49
CA THR A 27 0.31 3.36 -0.36
C THR A 27 1.50 3.03 0.53
N CYS A 28 2.67 3.45 0.12
CA CYS A 28 3.88 3.13 0.86
C CYS A 28 4.73 4.39 1.04
N ALA A 29 5.09 4.66 2.27
CA ALA A 29 5.98 5.77 2.60
C ALA A 29 7.41 5.45 2.17
N THR A 30 8.17 6.49 1.84
CA THR A 30 9.58 6.35 1.54
C THR A 30 10.30 5.70 2.71
N GLY A 31 11.02 4.63 2.44
CA GLY A 31 11.76 3.88 3.45
C GLY A 31 12.35 2.62 2.84
N CYS A 32 12.90 1.77 3.70
CA CYS A 32 13.58 0.56 3.23
C CYS A 32 12.69 -0.35 2.41
N LEU A 33 11.45 -0.52 2.82
CA LEU A 33 10.49 -1.35 2.12
C LEU A 33 10.19 -0.80 0.72
N GLU A 34 9.90 0.49 0.66
CA GLU A 34 9.57 1.14 -0.60
C GLU A 34 10.76 1.10 -1.56
N VAL A 35 11.94 1.52 -1.07
CA VAL A 35 13.14 1.58 -1.91
C VAL A 35 13.51 0.21 -2.47
N SER A 36 13.40 -0.84 -1.68
CA SER A 36 13.80 -2.17 -2.12
C SER A 36 12.76 -2.88 -3.00
N SER A 37 11.55 -2.36 -3.09
CA SER A 37 10.46 -3.05 -3.79
C SER A 37 9.94 -2.35 -5.04
N PHE A 38 10.29 -1.08 -5.27
CA PHE A 38 9.66 -0.32 -6.36
C PHE A 38 10.57 -0.02 -7.56
N MET A 39 11.82 -0.39 -7.54
CA MET A 39 12.82 0.05 -8.53
C MET A 39 12.32 -0.09 -9.96
N TYR A 40 11.94 1.04 -10.54
CA TYR A 40 11.43 1.07 -11.89
C TYR A 40 12.51 0.66 -12.90
N PRO A 41 12.19 -0.17 -13.90
CA PRO A 41 10.86 -0.75 -14.17
C PRO A 41 10.60 -2.08 -13.47
N TYR A 42 11.42 -2.51 -12.54
CA TYR A 42 11.39 -3.83 -11.90
C TYR A 42 10.67 -3.77 -10.56
N THR A 43 9.42 -3.34 -10.56
CA THR A 43 8.65 -3.33 -9.32
C THR A 43 8.31 -4.75 -8.85
N ALA A 44 8.36 -4.96 -7.54
CA ALA A 44 7.93 -6.20 -6.92
C ALA A 44 6.40 -6.24 -6.70
N TRP A 45 5.72 -5.12 -6.86
CA TRP A 45 4.29 -5.00 -6.57
C TRP A 45 3.44 -5.38 -7.77
N LYS A 46 2.48 -6.24 -7.53
CA LYS A 46 1.52 -6.68 -8.53
C LYS A 46 0.23 -5.86 -8.47
N ASP A 47 -0.08 -5.33 -7.31
CA ASP A 47 -1.27 -4.53 -7.06
C ASP A 47 -1.02 -3.06 -7.38
N SER A 48 -2.08 -2.26 -7.31
CA SER A 48 -1.95 -0.82 -7.43
C SER A 48 -1.11 -0.28 -6.29
N PHE A 49 -0.06 0.44 -6.62
CA PHE A 49 0.93 0.90 -5.67
C PHE A 49 1.22 2.38 -5.85
N ILE A 50 1.15 3.14 -4.77
CA ILE A 50 1.44 4.57 -4.78
C ILE A 50 2.64 4.83 -3.87
N HIS A 51 3.70 5.35 -4.48
CA HIS A 51 4.89 5.79 -3.76
C HIS A 51 4.63 7.14 -3.12
N ASN A 52 4.98 7.27 -1.86
CA ASN A 52 4.75 8.49 -1.08
C ASN A 52 6.03 8.98 -0.42
N ALA A 53 6.02 10.24 0.00
CA ALA A 53 7.07 10.77 0.85
C ALA A 53 7.04 10.08 2.22
N PHE A 54 8.03 10.39 3.05
CA PHE A 54 8.20 9.71 4.35
C PHE A 54 6.96 9.79 5.25
N GLU A 55 6.22 10.90 5.16
CA GLU A 55 5.21 11.25 6.15
C GLU A 55 3.76 11.18 5.67
N ASN A 56 3.52 11.04 4.36
CA ASN A 56 2.17 11.26 3.82
C ASN A 56 1.45 10.04 3.26
N ALA A 57 1.96 8.84 3.50
CA ALA A 57 1.31 7.64 2.97
C ALA A 57 -0.10 7.43 3.54
N GLY A 58 -0.27 7.66 4.84
CA GLY A 58 -1.56 7.54 5.48
C GLY A 58 -2.57 8.56 4.95
N ALA A 59 -2.14 9.81 4.79
CA ALA A 59 -2.99 10.86 4.24
C ALA A 59 -3.41 10.55 2.80
N THR A 60 -2.47 10.07 1.99
CA THR A 60 -2.76 9.67 0.60
C THR A 60 -3.76 8.52 0.57
N CYS A 61 -3.57 7.52 1.43
CA CYS A 61 -4.50 6.39 1.53
C CYS A 61 -5.90 6.86 1.91
N SER A 62 -6.01 7.79 2.84
CA SER A 62 -7.30 8.36 3.24
C SER A 62 -8.01 9.01 2.05
N GLY A 63 -7.28 9.78 1.24
CA GLY A 63 -7.84 10.40 0.06
C GLY A 63 -8.27 9.42 -1.01
N VAL A 64 -7.45 8.41 -1.26
CA VAL A 64 -7.76 7.37 -2.26
C VAL A 64 -8.98 6.56 -1.82
N GLU A 65 -9.06 6.20 -0.56
CA GLU A 65 -10.20 5.45 -0.02
C GLU A 65 -11.49 6.27 -0.11
N ALA A 66 -11.42 7.56 0.22
CA ALA A 66 -12.58 8.45 0.10
C ALA A 66 -13.06 8.56 -1.35
N ALA A 67 -12.12 8.67 -2.29
CA ALA A 67 -12.46 8.70 -3.72
C ALA A 67 -13.11 7.39 -4.17
N TYR A 68 -12.60 6.26 -3.70
CA TYR A 68 -13.17 4.95 -3.98
C TYR A 68 -14.61 4.86 -3.50
N ARG A 69 -14.88 5.30 -2.28
CA ARG A 69 -16.25 5.30 -1.74
C ARG A 69 -17.19 6.17 -2.57
N ALA A 70 -16.71 7.32 -2.99
CA ALA A 70 -17.51 8.21 -3.84
C ALA A 70 -17.82 7.59 -5.19
N LEU A 71 -16.82 6.98 -5.84
CA LEU A 71 -16.99 6.31 -7.14
C LEU A 71 -17.89 5.09 -7.03
N LYS A 72 -17.77 4.32 -5.95
CA LYS A 72 -18.61 3.15 -5.70
C LYS A 72 -20.07 3.58 -5.53
N LYS A 73 -20.31 4.68 -4.81
CA LYS A 73 -21.64 5.24 -4.62
C LYS A 73 -22.26 5.69 -5.93
N LYS A 74 -21.43 6.15 -6.88
CA LYS A 74 -21.89 6.54 -8.22
C LYS A 74 -22.01 5.36 -9.18
N GLY A 75 -21.71 4.15 -8.74
CA GLY A 75 -21.78 2.94 -9.55
C GLY A 75 -20.66 2.78 -10.57
N LYS A 76 -19.58 3.55 -10.46
CA LYS A 76 -18.45 3.50 -11.41
C LYS A 76 -17.41 2.44 -11.07
N VAL A 77 -17.38 1.97 -9.82
CA VAL A 77 -16.47 0.93 -9.36
C VAL A 77 -17.30 -0.19 -8.76
N LYS A 78 -17.06 -1.42 -9.21
CA LYS A 78 -17.85 -2.58 -8.80
C LYS A 78 -17.07 -3.58 -7.95
N ASN A 79 -15.74 -3.58 -8.06
CA ASN A 79 -14.89 -4.54 -7.37
C ASN A 79 -14.65 -4.12 -5.92
N THR A 80 -14.41 -5.10 -5.07
CA THR A 80 -14.03 -4.84 -3.67
C THR A 80 -12.54 -4.54 -3.60
N HIS A 81 -12.20 -3.41 -2.99
CA HIS A 81 -10.81 -2.99 -2.82
C HIS A 81 -10.46 -2.94 -1.33
N LYS A 82 -9.24 -3.31 -1.02
CA LYS A 82 -8.65 -3.17 0.31
C LYS A 82 -7.54 -2.14 0.23
N PHE A 83 -7.55 -1.19 1.13
CA PHE A 83 -6.59 -0.09 1.16
C PHE A 83 -5.59 -0.34 2.28
N ILE A 84 -4.32 -0.44 1.91
CA ILE A 84 -3.26 -0.83 2.84
C ILE A 84 -2.16 0.21 2.77
N THR A 85 -1.76 0.71 3.93
CA THR A 85 -0.64 1.64 4.04
C THR A 85 0.51 0.97 4.77
N PHE A 86 1.69 1.07 4.18
CA PHE A 86 2.94 0.68 4.85
C PHE A 86 3.74 1.93 5.14
N GLY A 87 4.05 2.12 6.41
CA GLY A 87 4.86 3.25 6.86
C GLY A 87 6.00 2.77 7.72
N GLY A 88 7.10 3.49 7.67
CA GLY A 88 8.20 3.29 8.61
C GLY A 88 7.89 3.95 9.95
N ASP A 89 8.88 3.95 10.84
CA ASP A 89 8.75 4.56 12.16
C ASP A 89 8.42 6.06 12.07
N GLY A 90 9.15 6.79 11.23
CA GLY A 90 8.89 8.22 11.04
C GLY A 90 7.52 8.50 10.46
N GLY A 91 7.13 7.77 9.42
CA GLY A 91 5.83 7.94 8.77
C GLY A 91 4.65 7.51 9.63
N THR A 92 4.90 6.67 10.63
CA THR A 92 3.84 6.19 11.52
C THR A 92 3.65 7.10 12.73
N TYR A 93 4.73 7.62 13.29
CA TYR A 93 4.66 8.40 14.53
C TYR A 93 4.67 9.91 14.31
N ASP A 94 5.04 10.36 13.14
CA ASP A 94 5.09 11.76 12.79
C ASP A 94 4.00 12.12 11.79
#